data_907d6fa6d80ffbe92bf127a5f3a12b56
#
_entry.id   907d6fa6d80ffbe92bf127a5f3a12b56
#
_cell.length_a   1.000
_cell.length_b   1.000
_cell.length_c   1.000
_cell.angle_alpha   90.00
_cell.angle_beta   90.00
_cell.angle_gamma   90.00
#
_symmetry.space_group_name_H-M   'P 1'
#
loop_
_entity.id
_entity.type
_entity.pdbx_description
1 polymer ?
#
loop_
_entity_poly.entity_id
_entity_poly.type
_entity_poly.pdbx_seq_one_letter_code
_entity_poly.pdbx_strand_id
1 'polypeptide(L)'
;MKAKHTAAARAKAQIKVGDEVYIRSGRDRESRLTPEELERLDPEAQKREANRRPGRRGRVIKVFPETGRVIVEGVSMMTKHARPRGRASRAQQLQTGRIEQPGAISVANVMLVCPKCDRPTRVRRGEVEGKSVRVCRRCAEPVDRIR
;
A
#
# COMPACT_ATOMS: atom_id res chain seq x y z
N MET A 1 6.90 -20.70 24.92
CA MET A 1 6.40 -19.30 24.97
C MET A 1 5.49 -19.05 23.77
N LYS A 2 4.18 -18.89 24.00
CA LYS A 2 3.23 -18.60 22.91
C LYS A 2 3.37 -17.13 22.50
N ALA A 3 3.83 -16.89 21.27
CA ALA A 3 3.89 -15.55 20.71
C ALA A 3 2.51 -14.92 20.76
N LYS A 4 2.43 -13.73 21.36
CA LYS A 4 1.20 -12.91 21.41
C LYS A 4 0.86 -12.48 20.00
N HIS A 5 -0.08 -13.18 19.36
CA HIS A 5 -0.69 -12.79 18.08
C HIS A 5 -1.60 -11.58 18.31
N THR A 6 -0.97 -10.43 18.48
CA THR A 6 -1.63 -9.16 18.68
C THR A 6 -2.10 -8.57 17.35
N ALA A 7 -2.65 -7.39 17.34
CA ALA A 7 -3.23 -6.58 16.28
C ALA A 7 -2.77 -6.83 14.81
N ALA A 8 -1.53 -7.26 14.59
CA ALA A 8 -0.97 -7.62 13.28
C ALA A 8 -1.73 -8.77 12.59
N ALA A 9 -2.21 -9.76 13.36
CA ALA A 9 -3.01 -10.86 12.81
C ALA A 9 -4.40 -10.41 12.31
N ARG A 10 -4.95 -9.34 12.93
CA ARG A 10 -6.22 -8.74 12.47
C ARG A 10 -6.05 -7.92 11.19
N ALA A 11 -4.90 -7.30 10.99
CA ALA A 11 -4.56 -6.59 9.75
C ALA A 11 -4.53 -7.53 8.53
N LYS A 12 -4.14 -8.78 8.72
CA LYS A 12 -4.12 -9.84 7.69
C LYS A 12 -5.49 -10.05 7.03
N ALA A 13 -6.56 -9.85 7.77
CA ALA A 13 -7.93 -10.07 7.26
C ALA A 13 -8.50 -8.88 6.46
N GLN A 14 -7.90 -7.71 6.54
CA GLN A 14 -8.42 -6.48 5.93
C GLN A 14 -7.86 -6.22 4.53
N ILE A 15 -6.57 -6.53 4.31
CA ILE A 15 -5.87 -6.31 3.05
C ILE A 15 -5.25 -7.63 2.60
N LYS A 16 -5.47 -7.97 1.33
CA LYS A 16 -4.94 -9.16 0.67
C LYS A 16 -4.03 -8.76 -0.49
N VAL A 17 -3.21 -9.71 -0.94
CA VAL A 17 -2.43 -9.55 -2.17
C VAL A 17 -3.39 -9.40 -3.36
N GLY A 18 -3.11 -8.46 -4.23
CA GLY A 18 -3.94 -8.13 -5.38
C GLY A 18 -5.02 -7.08 -5.13
N ASP A 19 -5.23 -6.67 -3.86
CA ASP A 19 -6.14 -5.57 -3.55
C ASP A 19 -5.60 -4.24 -4.08
N GLU A 20 -6.49 -3.38 -4.53
CA GLU A 20 -6.17 -1.98 -4.79
C GLU A 20 -6.29 -1.18 -3.50
N VAL A 21 -5.26 -0.41 -3.18
CA VAL A 21 -5.19 0.38 -1.97
C VAL A 21 -4.85 1.84 -2.26
N TYR A 22 -5.36 2.71 -1.42
CA TYR A 22 -5.08 4.14 -1.40
C TYR A 22 -4.13 4.48 -0.25
N ILE A 23 -3.14 5.33 -0.50
CA ILE A 23 -2.16 5.75 0.50
C ILE A 23 -2.72 6.94 1.28
N ARG A 24 -3.08 6.68 2.52
CA ARG A 24 -3.68 7.68 3.42
C ARG A 24 -2.65 8.60 4.05
N SER A 25 -1.50 8.09 4.40
CA SER A 25 -0.44 8.85 5.06
C SER A 25 0.95 8.35 4.68
N GLY A 26 1.96 9.21 4.86
CA GLY A 26 3.33 8.93 4.47
C GLY A 26 3.80 9.87 3.37
N ARG A 27 4.98 9.62 2.83
CA ARG A 27 5.60 10.44 1.79
C ARG A 27 4.81 10.47 0.47
N ASP A 28 4.11 9.38 0.16
CA ASP A 28 3.33 9.22 -1.08
C ASP A 28 1.83 9.52 -0.88
N ARG A 29 1.47 10.23 0.19
CA ARG A 29 0.08 10.68 0.41
C ARG A 29 -0.28 11.82 -0.55
N GLU A 30 -1.56 11.95 -0.80
CA GLU A 30 -2.13 13.10 -1.52
C GLU A 30 -1.93 14.40 -0.73
N SER A 31 -1.66 15.50 -1.42
CA SER A 31 -1.70 16.83 -0.82
C SER A 31 -3.11 17.12 -0.30
N ARG A 32 -3.19 17.71 0.89
CA ARG A 32 -4.47 18.16 1.46
C ARG A 32 -4.79 19.60 1.07
N LEU A 33 -3.83 20.26 0.44
CA LEU A 33 -3.96 21.66 0.05
C LEU A 33 -4.77 21.77 -1.24
N THR A 34 -5.71 22.68 -1.25
CA THR A 34 -6.40 23.08 -2.47
C THR A 34 -5.44 23.81 -3.41
N PRO A 35 -5.72 23.87 -4.72
CA PRO A 35 -4.90 24.64 -5.67
C PRO A 35 -4.68 26.09 -5.24
N GLU A 36 -5.72 26.73 -4.67
CA GLU A 36 -5.66 28.11 -4.19
C GLU A 36 -4.75 28.26 -2.94
N GLU A 37 -4.79 27.30 -2.04
CA GLU A 37 -3.89 27.27 -0.88
C GLU A 37 -2.45 26.99 -1.29
N LEU A 38 -2.26 26.19 -2.35
CA LEU A 38 -0.94 25.91 -2.91
C LEU A 38 -0.28 27.18 -3.48
N GLU A 39 -1.05 28.03 -4.18
CA GLU A 39 -0.56 29.29 -4.74
C GLU A 39 -0.15 30.32 -3.68
N ARG A 40 -0.73 30.23 -2.49
CA ARG A 40 -0.41 31.13 -1.35
C ARG A 40 0.85 30.72 -0.59
N LEU A 41 1.40 29.54 -0.87
CA LEU A 41 2.62 29.06 -0.22
C LEU A 41 3.86 29.69 -0.85
N ASP A 42 4.93 29.77 -0.05
CA ASP A 42 6.26 30.15 -0.53
C ASP A 42 6.74 29.24 -1.67
N PRO A 43 7.56 29.73 -2.61
CA PRO A 43 8.04 28.98 -3.78
C PRO A 43 8.74 27.66 -3.41
N GLU A 44 9.44 27.63 -2.26
CA GLU A 44 10.07 26.39 -1.76
C GLU A 44 9.03 25.40 -1.21
N ALA A 45 8.02 25.89 -0.52
CA ALA A 45 6.93 25.06 -0.01
C ALA A 45 6.07 24.51 -1.16
N GLN A 46 5.82 25.30 -2.21
CA GLN A 46 5.17 24.85 -3.44
C GLN A 46 5.95 23.72 -4.12
N LYS A 47 7.28 23.87 -4.24
CA LYS A 47 8.14 22.80 -4.79
C LYS A 47 8.12 21.52 -3.95
N ARG A 48 8.10 21.66 -2.62
CA ARG A 48 7.99 20.51 -1.69
C ARG A 48 6.65 19.79 -1.85
N GLU A 49 5.56 20.54 -2.00
CA GLU A 49 4.22 19.98 -2.17
C GLU A 49 4.02 19.42 -3.59
N ALA A 50 4.53 20.07 -4.63
CA ALA A 50 4.54 19.58 -6.00
C ALA A 50 5.36 18.27 -6.16
N ASN A 51 6.44 18.12 -5.39
CA ASN A 51 7.21 16.88 -5.32
C ASN A 51 6.53 15.80 -4.46
N ARG A 52 5.52 16.14 -3.66
CA ARG A 52 4.62 15.18 -3.05
C ARG A 52 3.77 14.57 -4.14
N ARG A 53 4.05 13.34 -4.43
CA ARG A 53 3.26 12.58 -5.40
C ARG A 53 1.81 12.51 -4.91
N PRO A 54 0.81 12.82 -5.77
CA PRO A 54 -0.60 12.74 -5.40
C PRO A 54 -0.90 11.37 -4.82
N GLY A 55 -1.82 11.30 -3.88
CA GLY A 55 -2.18 10.09 -3.14
C GLY A 55 -2.34 8.92 -4.06
N ARG A 56 -1.33 8.04 -4.03
CA ARG A 56 -1.26 6.95 -4.98
C ARG A 56 -2.21 5.86 -4.60
N ARG A 57 -2.96 5.45 -5.57
CA ARG A 57 -3.54 4.12 -5.61
C ARG A 57 -2.48 3.17 -6.13
N GLY A 58 -2.45 1.97 -5.61
CA GLY A 58 -1.55 0.94 -6.09
C GLY A 58 -2.06 -0.43 -5.70
N ARG A 59 -1.59 -1.44 -6.43
CA ARG A 59 -1.94 -2.82 -6.14
C ARG A 59 -0.99 -3.40 -5.10
N VAL A 60 -1.53 -4.15 -4.15
CA VAL A 60 -0.74 -4.85 -3.14
C VAL A 60 -0.02 -6.04 -3.77
N ILE A 61 1.30 -6.02 -3.75
CA ILE A 61 2.16 -7.09 -4.26
C ILE A 61 2.37 -8.16 -3.19
N LYS A 62 2.63 -7.71 -1.94
CA LYS A 62 2.96 -8.61 -0.83
C LYS A 62 2.45 -8.07 0.50
N VAL A 63 2.02 -8.96 1.36
CA VAL A 63 1.57 -8.65 2.73
C VAL A 63 2.46 -9.39 3.71
N PHE A 64 2.94 -8.68 4.74
CA PHE A 64 3.70 -9.23 5.86
C PHE A 64 2.84 -9.16 7.12
N PRO A 65 2.11 -10.24 7.46
CA PRO A 65 1.17 -10.21 8.57
C PRO A 65 1.84 -10.09 9.93
N GLU A 66 3.05 -10.59 10.07
CA GLU A 66 3.81 -10.55 11.33
C GLU A 66 4.24 -9.13 11.71
N THR A 67 4.67 -8.35 10.71
CA THR A 67 5.14 -6.97 10.92
C THR A 67 4.06 -5.93 10.66
N GLY A 68 2.87 -6.32 10.19
CA GLY A 68 1.81 -5.41 9.81
C GLY A 68 2.19 -4.47 8.66
N ARG A 69 3.01 -4.95 7.71
CA ARG A 69 3.46 -4.18 6.56
C ARG A 69 2.98 -4.77 5.25
N VAL A 70 2.88 -3.91 4.24
CA VAL A 70 2.50 -4.28 2.87
C VAL A 70 3.45 -3.63 1.87
N ILE A 71 3.68 -4.31 0.76
CA ILE A 71 4.36 -3.75 -0.41
C ILE A 71 3.30 -3.43 -1.44
N VAL A 72 3.29 -2.17 -1.89
CA VAL A 72 2.36 -1.65 -2.89
C VAL A 72 3.15 -1.24 -4.12
N GLU A 73 2.63 -1.57 -5.28
CA GLU A 73 3.25 -1.26 -6.57
C GLU A 73 3.42 0.25 -6.75
N GLY A 74 4.62 0.67 -7.15
CA GLY A 74 4.95 2.07 -7.44
C GLY A 74 4.97 3.01 -6.24
N VAL A 75 4.82 2.51 -5.01
CA VAL A 75 4.76 3.30 -3.78
C VAL A 75 5.99 3.07 -2.93
N SER A 76 6.46 4.12 -2.24
CA SER A 76 7.64 4.06 -1.36
C SER A 76 8.88 3.49 -2.06
N MET A 77 9.11 3.92 -3.31
CA MET A 77 10.26 3.44 -4.09
C MET A 77 11.57 3.74 -3.36
N MET A 78 12.37 2.71 -3.20
CA MET A 78 13.68 2.75 -2.57
C MET A 78 14.75 2.25 -3.54
N THR A 79 15.87 2.94 -3.57
CA THR A 79 17.05 2.53 -4.31
C THR A 79 17.93 1.65 -3.42
N LYS A 80 18.16 0.42 -3.85
CA LYS A 80 19.05 -0.53 -3.18
C LYS A 80 20.31 -0.71 -4.01
N HIS A 81 21.46 -0.55 -3.38
CA HIS A 81 22.74 -0.86 -4.00
C HIS A 81 23.10 -2.31 -3.69
N ALA A 82 23.04 -3.18 -4.69
CA ALA A 82 23.40 -4.58 -4.57
C ALA A 82 24.84 -4.78 -5.02
N ARG A 83 25.65 -5.39 -4.15
CA ARG A 83 27.02 -5.81 -4.49
C ARG A 83 26.99 -7.20 -5.13
N PRO A 84 27.82 -7.48 -6.14
CA PRO A 84 27.93 -8.82 -6.70
C PRO A 84 28.43 -9.79 -5.62
N ARG A 85 27.78 -10.93 -5.47
CA ARG A 85 28.21 -12.01 -4.57
C ARG A 85 29.01 -13.03 -5.36
N GLY A 86 30.33 -12.98 -5.26
CA GLY A 86 31.26 -13.99 -5.77
C GLY A 86 31.17 -14.24 -7.30
N ARG A 87 31.43 -15.48 -7.72
CA ARG A 87 31.27 -15.93 -9.11
C ARG A 87 29.79 -16.08 -9.48
N ALA A 88 29.13 -14.96 -9.68
CA ALA A 88 27.73 -14.96 -10.06
C ALA A 88 27.56 -15.36 -11.54
N SER A 89 26.56 -16.18 -11.82
CA SER A 89 26.14 -16.46 -13.19
C SER A 89 25.71 -15.15 -13.91
N ARG A 90 25.76 -15.14 -15.23
CA ARG A 90 25.43 -13.96 -16.06
C ARG A 90 24.05 -13.37 -15.71
N ALA A 91 23.09 -14.23 -15.32
CA ALA A 91 21.75 -13.81 -14.88
C ALA A 91 21.76 -13.07 -13.52
N GLN A 92 22.67 -13.40 -12.61
CA GLN A 92 22.82 -12.74 -11.30
C GLN A 92 23.59 -11.40 -11.42
N GLN A 93 24.42 -11.23 -12.44
CA GLN A 93 25.12 -9.97 -12.70
C GLN A 93 24.14 -8.86 -13.12
N LEU A 94 23.02 -9.19 -13.75
CA LEU A 94 21.96 -8.26 -14.12
C LEU A 94 21.22 -7.68 -12.90
N GLN A 95 21.33 -8.32 -11.74
CA GLN A 95 20.70 -7.88 -10.48
C GLN A 95 21.67 -7.09 -9.57
N THR A 96 22.82 -6.71 -10.09
CA THR A 96 23.81 -5.91 -9.36
C THR A 96 23.73 -4.44 -9.75
N GLY A 97 24.16 -3.55 -8.85
CA GLY A 97 24.15 -2.12 -9.08
C GLY A 97 23.00 -1.41 -8.36
N ARG A 98 22.47 -0.40 -9.00
CA ARG A 98 21.36 0.40 -8.47
C ARG A 98 20.02 -0.22 -8.87
N ILE A 99 19.32 -0.79 -7.89
CA ILE A 99 18.03 -1.45 -8.10
C ILE A 99 16.95 -0.61 -7.40
N GLU A 100 15.91 -0.23 -8.12
CA GLU A 100 14.74 0.43 -7.58
C GLU A 100 13.66 -0.61 -7.27
N GLN A 101 13.21 -0.66 -6.02
CA GLN A 101 12.17 -1.57 -5.59
C GLN A 101 11.19 -0.89 -4.63
N PRO A 102 9.90 -1.28 -4.65
CA PRO A 102 8.93 -0.75 -3.71
C PRO A 102 9.25 -1.21 -2.28
N GLY A 103 9.26 -0.27 -1.36
CA GLY A 103 9.48 -0.51 0.07
C GLY A 103 8.22 -0.93 0.80
N ALA A 104 8.39 -1.62 1.92
CA ALA A 104 7.28 -2.04 2.77
C ALA A 104 6.77 -0.87 3.61
N ILE A 105 5.47 -0.57 3.52
CA ILE A 105 4.76 0.45 4.28
C ILE A 105 3.83 -0.18 5.31
N SER A 106 3.48 0.57 6.38
CA SER A 106 2.54 0.10 7.38
C SER A 106 1.14 -0.06 6.82
N VAL A 107 0.43 -1.13 7.19
CA VAL A 107 -0.99 -1.34 6.85
C VAL A 107 -1.87 -0.20 7.37
N ALA A 108 -1.50 0.47 8.47
CA ALA A 108 -2.21 1.62 9.00
C ALA A 108 -2.21 2.83 8.07
N ASN A 109 -1.23 2.93 7.17
CA ASN A 109 -1.06 4.03 6.23
C ASN A 109 -1.80 3.81 4.91
N VAL A 110 -2.42 2.66 4.72
CA VAL A 110 -3.15 2.31 3.51
C VAL A 110 -4.63 2.06 3.81
N MET A 111 -5.47 2.28 2.83
CA MET A 111 -6.90 2.03 2.90
C MET A 111 -7.33 1.28 1.65
N LEU A 112 -8.14 0.25 1.80
CA LEU A 112 -8.67 -0.50 0.67
C LEU A 112 -9.54 0.39 -0.22
N VAL A 113 -9.37 0.29 -1.53
CA VAL A 113 -10.30 0.86 -2.51
C VAL A 113 -11.33 -0.21 -2.86
N CYS A 114 -12.60 0.14 -2.73
CA CYS A 114 -13.67 -0.79 -3.06
C CYS A 114 -13.81 -0.91 -4.59
N PRO A 115 -13.78 -2.12 -5.17
CA PRO A 115 -13.89 -2.29 -6.62
C PRO A 115 -15.28 -1.95 -7.18
N LYS A 116 -16.30 -1.84 -6.32
CA LYS A 116 -17.68 -1.53 -6.71
C LYS A 116 -17.97 -0.03 -6.70
N CYS A 117 -17.61 0.67 -5.61
CA CYS A 117 -17.89 2.11 -5.49
C CYS A 117 -16.66 2.99 -5.74
N ASP A 118 -15.51 2.41 -6.08
CA ASP A 118 -14.23 3.08 -6.39
C ASP A 118 -13.80 4.13 -5.34
N ARG A 119 -14.13 3.90 -4.07
CA ARG A 119 -13.80 4.82 -2.97
C ARG A 119 -12.98 4.13 -1.91
N PRO A 120 -12.01 4.85 -1.30
CA PRO A 120 -11.29 4.34 -0.14
C PRO A 120 -12.26 4.05 1.00
N THR A 121 -12.22 2.84 1.52
CA THR A 121 -13.16 2.37 2.54
C THR A 121 -12.51 1.44 3.54
N ARG A 122 -13.14 1.33 4.72
CA ARG A 122 -12.87 0.25 5.65
C ARG A 122 -13.78 -0.92 5.33
N VAL A 123 -13.27 -2.12 5.53
CA VAL A 123 -14.04 -3.34 5.36
C VAL A 123 -14.56 -3.84 6.70
N ARG A 124 -15.70 -4.52 6.67
CA ARG A 124 -16.22 -5.34 7.74
C ARG A 124 -16.30 -6.78 7.27
N ARG A 125 -16.37 -7.72 8.17
CA ARG A 125 -16.68 -9.10 7.84
C ARG A 125 -18.17 -9.25 7.68
N GLY A 126 -18.58 -9.87 6.60
CA GLY A 126 -19.94 -10.30 6.32
C GLY A 126 -19.93 -11.75 5.91
N GLU A 127 -21.11 -12.33 5.79
CA GLU A 127 -21.31 -13.68 5.29
C GLU A 127 -22.15 -13.62 4.01
N VAL A 128 -21.70 -14.28 2.98
CA VAL A 128 -22.41 -14.42 1.70
C VAL A 128 -22.30 -15.89 1.30
N GLU A 129 -23.42 -16.54 1.09
CA GLU A 129 -23.51 -17.96 0.72
C GLU A 129 -22.75 -18.88 1.71
N GLY A 130 -22.81 -18.62 3.01
CA GLY A 130 -22.12 -19.40 4.04
C GLY A 130 -20.60 -19.19 4.11
N LYS A 131 -20.04 -18.27 3.31
CA LYS A 131 -18.62 -17.92 3.31
C LYS A 131 -18.38 -16.57 3.95
N SER A 132 -17.37 -16.47 4.81
CA SER A 132 -16.95 -15.18 5.38
C SER A 132 -16.21 -14.34 4.34
N VAL A 133 -16.76 -13.20 3.98
CA VAL A 133 -16.24 -12.28 2.98
C VAL A 133 -16.00 -10.89 3.57
N ARG A 134 -15.13 -10.13 2.92
CA ARG A 134 -14.94 -8.70 3.24
C ARG A 134 -16.02 -7.90 2.54
N VAL A 135 -16.75 -7.07 3.30
CA VAL A 135 -17.84 -6.21 2.82
C VAL A 135 -17.43 -4.76 2.98
N CYS A 136 -17.67 -3.97 1.96
CA CYS A 136 -17.45 -2.53 1.98
C CYS A 136 -18.39 -1.86 3.00
N ARG A 137 -17.86 -0.93 3.80
CA ARG A 137 -18.71 -0.17 4.76
C ARG A 137 -19.58 0.89 4.09
N ARG A 138 -19.25 1.31 2.86
CA ARG A 138 -19.96 2.39 2.15
C ARG A 138 -21.12 1.88 1.31
N CYS A 139 -20.85 0.91 0.42
CA CYS A 139 -21.87 0.38 -0.49
C CYS A 139 -22.47 -0.96 -0.04
N ALA A 140 -21.98 -1.53 1.08
CA ALA A 140 -22.40 -2.82 1.61
C ALA A 140 -22.17 -4.02 0.66
N GLU A 141 -21.43 -3.84 -0.42
CA GLU A 141 -21.11 -4.87 -1.40
C GLU A 141 -19.89 -5.71 -0.99
N PRO A 142 -19.84 -7.01 -1.36
CA PRO A 142 -18.67 -7.83 -1.13
C PRO A 142 -17.49 -7.34 -1.97
N VAL A 143 -16.33 -7.24 -1.33
CA VAL A 143 -15.06 -6.86 -1.97
C VAL A 143 -14.38 -8.08 -2.57
N ASP A 144 -14.47 -9.21 -1.88
CA ASP A 144 -13.89 -10.48 -2.34
C ASP A 144 -14.75 -11.05 -3.49
N ARG A 145 -14.07 -11.58 -4.51
CA ARG A 145 -14.75 -12.37 -5.54
C ARG A 145 -15.12 -13.72 -4.94
N ILE A 146 -16.39 -14.05 -4.92
CA ILE A 146 -16.89 -15.37 -4.54
C ILE A 146 -16.63 -16.29 -5.73
N ARG A 147 -15.79 -17.30 -5.52
CA ARG A 147 -15.58 -18.40 -6.45
C ARG A 147 -16.21 -19.66 -5.91
#